data_a6a549d0cf4777ced84942c82aa74267
#
_entry.id   a6a549d0cf4777ced84942c82aa74267
#
_cell.length_a   1.000
_cell.length_b   1.000
_cell.length_c   1.000
_cell.angle_alpha   90.00
_cell.angle_beta   90.00
_cell.angle_gamma   90.00
#
_symmetry.space_group_name_H-M   'P 1'
#
loop_
_entity.id
_entity.type
_entity.pdbx_description
1 polymer ?
#
loop_
_entity_poly.entity_id
_entity_poly.type
_entity_poly.pdbx_seq_one_letter_code
_entity_poly.pdbx_strand_id
1 'polypeptide(L)'
;MEPVKVVVRYTNGKIAKGFTQDFLANKDRFHLHPAERASGEAREVLLKELKALFFVKDFAGDPQYHERKKYLEGEKPTGRKVEVTFKDGEILVGSTLGYDPSRPGFFLFPADPKSNNIRVFAVSPSVKNVRYV
;
A
#
# COMPACT_ATOMS: atom_id res chain seq x y z
N MET A 1 -4.59 -9.56 -15.93
CA MET A 1 -3.95 -8.34 -15.40
C MET A 1 -2.47 -8.34 -15.75
N GLU A 2 -1.96 -7.22 -16.21
CA GLU A 2 -0.54 -7.10 -16.45
C GLU A 2 0.22 -7.04 -15.12
N PRO A 3 1.46 -7.57 -15.06
CA PRO A 3 2.25 -7.48 -13.85
C PRO A 3 2.50 -6.04 -13.41
N VAL A 4 2.32 -5.77 -12.13
CA VAL A 4 2.57 -4.46 -11.54
C VAL A 4 3.65 -4.56 -10.47
N LYS A 5 4.42 -3.48 -10.31
CA LYS A 5 5.48 -3.41 -9.30
C LYS A 5 4.88 -3.18 -7.93
N VAL A 6 5.27 -4.02 -6.98
CA VAL A 6 4.80 -3.91 -5.60
C VAL A 6 5.95 -4.04 -4.61
N VAL A 7 5.78 -3.39 -3.47
CA VAL A 7 6.62 -3.58 -2.29
C VAL A 7 5.71 -4.11 -1.20
N VAL A 8 6.03 -5.30 -0.71
CA VAL A 8 5.27 -5.97 0.33
C VAL A 8 5.95 -5.71 1.66
N ARG A 9 5.20 -5.16 2.62
CA ARG A 9 5.70 -4.97 3.98
C ARG A 9 4.97 -5.91 4.92
N TYR A 10 5.75 -6.73 5.61
CA TYR A 10 5.25 -7.70 6.57
C TYR A 10 5.15 -7.09 7.96
N THR A 11 4.28 -7.64 8.79
CA THR A 11 4.12 -7.19 10.18
C THR A 11 5.38 -7.39 11.02
N ASN A 12 6.25 -8.33 10.62
CA ASN A 12 7.52 -8.60 11.31
C ASN A 12 8.66 -7.67 10.87
N GLY A 13 8.39 -6.69 10.01
CA GLY A 13 9.37 -5.75 9.52
C GLY A 13 10.09 -6.16 8.23
N LYS A 14 9.88 -7.39 7.75
CA LYS A 14 10.47 -7.81 6.48
C LYS A 14 9.84 -7.07 5.31
N ILE A 15 10.61 -6.91 4.24
CA ILE A 15 10.20 -6.26 3.00
C ILE A 15 10.54 -7.18 1.84
N ALA A 16 9.60 -7.31 0.90
CA ALA A 16 9.84 -8.04 -0.34
C ALA A 16 9.39 -7.17 -1.51
N LYS A 17 10.17 -7.18 -2.58
CA LYS A 17 9.89 -6.39 -3.79
C LYS A 17 9.72 -7.33 -4.97
N GLY A 18 8.75 -7.04 -5.81
CA GLY A 18 8.51 -7.87 -6.99
C GLY A 18 7.30 -7.43 -7.78
N PHE A 19 6.83 -8.36 -8.60
CA PHE A 19 5.69 -8.15 -9.49
C PHE A 19 4.54 -9.04 -9.07
N THR A 20 3.32 -8.53 -9.18
CA THR A 20 2.12 -9.35 -8.99
C THR A 20 1.14 -9.10 -10.14
N GLN A 21 0.36 -10.11 -10.47
CA GLN A 21 -0.69 -9.99 -11.47
C GLN A 21 -1.99 -10.68 -11.06
N ASP A 22 -2.07 -11.13 -9.81
CA ASP A 22 -3.24 -11.83 -9.29
C ASP A 22 -3.77 -11.26 -7.98
N PHE A 23 -3.36 -10.03 -7.62
CA PHE A 23 -3.86 -9.41 -6.40
C PHE A 23 -5.31 -8.97 -6.56
N LEU A 24 -6.16 -9.42 -5.63
CA LEU A 24 -7.56 -8.98 -5.52
C LEU A 24 -7.85 -8.63 -4.06
N ALA A 25 -8.52 -7.49 -3.87
CA ALA A 25 -8.78 -6.95 -2.53
C ALA A 25 -9.66 -7.86 -1.65
N ASN A 26 -10.42 -8.76 -2.25
CA ASN A 26 -11.32 -9.67 -1.54
C ASN A 26 -10.75 -11.08 -1.35
N LYS A 27 -9.49 -11.30 -1.73
CA LYS A 27 -8.82 -12.59 -1.54
C LYS A 27 -7.81 -12.50 -0.40
N ASP A 28 -7.56 -13.63 0.26
CA ASP A 28 -6.67 -13.71 1.40
C ASP A 28 -5.19 -13.85 1.02
N ARG A 29 -4.87 -14.00 -0.26
CA ARG A 29 -3.50 -14.22 -0.75
C ARG A 29 -3.32 -13.82 -2.19
N PHE A 30 -2.06 -13.63 -2.57
CA PHE A 30 -1.65 -13.41 -3.95
C PHE A 30 -0.24 -13.98 -4.16
N HIS A 31 0.24 -13.94 -5.40
CA HIS A 31 1.58 -14.43 -5.73
C HIS A 31 2.51 -13.27 -6.06
N LEU A 32 3.71 -13.31 -5.50
CA LEU A 32 4.76 -12.32 -5.74
C LEU A 32 5.89 -12.98 -6.54
N HIS A 33 6.18 -12.40 -7.71
CA HIS A 33 7.34 -12.78 -8.51
C HIS A 33 8.49 -11.87 -8.10
N PRO A 34 9.56 -12.40 -7.46
CA PRO A 34 10.64 -11.56 -6.95
C PRO A 34 11.29 -10.69 -8.02
N ALA A 35 11.58 -9.42 -7.70
CA ALA A 35 12.18 -8.47 -8.62
C ALA A 35 13.56 -8.92 -9.09
N GLU A 36 14.33 -9.58 -8.20
CA GLU A 36 15.67 -10.03 -8.46
C GLU A 36 15.74 -11.27 -9.35
N ARG A 37 14.63 -11.96 -9.52
CA ARG A 37 14.52 -13.20 -10.30
C ARG A 37 13.25 -13.18 -11.12
N ALA A 38 13.25 -12.42 -12.21
CA ALA A 38 12.09 -12.30 -13.07
C ALA A 38 11.55 -13.65 -13.56
N SER A 39 12.41 -14.67 -13.63
CA SER A 39 12.04 -16.03 -13.99
C SER A 39 11.96 -16.98 -12.80
N GLY A 40 12.10 -16.47 -11.57
CA GLY A 40 12.03 -17.27 -10.36
C GLY A 40 10.61 -17.71 -10.01
N GLU A 41 10.52 -18.70 -9.12
CA GLU A 41 9.24 -19.17 -8.65
C GLU A 41 8.49 -18.07 -7.89
N ALA A 42 7.19 -17.96 -8.17
CA ALA A 42 6.33 -17.06 -7.45
C ALA A 42 6.21 -17.51 -5.98
N ARG A 43 6.20 -16.54 -5.07
CA ARG A 43 5.94 -16.78 -3.66
C ARG A 43 4.50 -16.50 -3.34
N GLU A 44 3.88 -17.38 -2.58
CA GLU A 44 2.56 -17.12 -2.03
C GLU A 44 2.68 -16.13 -0.87
N VAL A 45 1.88 -15.06 -0.91
CA VAL A 45 1.86 -14.04 0.13
C VAL A 45 0.47 -14.01 0.76
N LEU A 46 0.41 -14.19 2.07
CA LEU A 46 -0.84 -14.18 2.83
C LEU A 46 -1.08 -12.78 3.39
N LEU A 47 -2.26 -12.22 3.10
CA LEU A 47 -2.59 -10.86 3.59
C LEU A 47 -2.50 -10.73 5.10
N LYS A 48 -2.87 -11.78 5.84
CA LYS A 48 -2.83 -11.74 7.32
C LYS A 48 -1.45 -11.50 7.90
N GLU A 49 -0.39 -11.72 7.11
CA GLU A 49 0.99 -11.51 7.54
C GLU A 49 1.50 -10.12 7.20
N LEU A 50 0.69 -9.31 6.52
CA LEU A 50 1.12 -8.03 5.97
C LEU A 50 0.66 -6.83 6.79
N LYS A 51 1.53 -5.83 6.82
CA LYS A 51 1.17 -4.47 7.19
C LYS A 51 0.43 -3.81 6.03
N ALA A 52 1.03 -3.83 4.84
CA ALA A 52 0.48 -3.18 3.66
C ALA A 52 1.17 -3.65 2.39
N LEU A 53 0.49 -3.46 1.26
CA LEU A 53 1.02 -3.70 -0.07
C LEU A 53 1.09 -2.35 -0.79
N PHE A 54 2.32 -1.98 -1.20
CA PHE A 54 2.58 -0.70 -1.87
C PHE A 54 2.73 -0.93 -3.37
N PHE A 55 1.86 -0.31 -4.16
CA PHE A 55 1.98 -0.30 -5.63
C PHE A 55 2.86 0.87 -6.00
N VAL A 56 4.04 0.61 -6.54
CA VAL A 56 5.08 1.61 -6.70
C VAL A 56 5.39 1.89 -8.17
N LYS A 57 5.91 3.11 -8.43
CA LYS A 57 6.40 3.50 -9.75
C LYS A 57 7.77 2.90 -10.01
N ASP A 58 8.61 2.81 -8.97
CA ASP A 58 9.98 2.34 -9.03
C ASP A 58 10.31 1.59 -7.73
N PHE A 59 11.04 0.47 -7.84
CA PHE A 59 11.45 -0.31 -6.68
C PHE A 59 12.41 0.44 -5.76
N ALA A 60 13.30 1.24 -6.33
CA ALA A 60 14.29 1.98 -5.55
C ALA A 60 13.68 3.20 -4.84
N GLY A 61 12.69 3.83 -5.47
CA GLY A 61 12.19 5.10 -4.99
C GLY A 61 13.25 6.19 -5.06
N ASP A 62 13.01 7.28 -4.35
CA ASP A 62 13.98 8.37 -4.20
C ASP A 62 14.14 8.68 -2.70
N PRO A 63 15.24 8.22 -2.08
CA PRO A 63 15.43 8.42 -0.65
C PRO A 63 15.62 9.89 -0.26
N GLN A 64 15.91 10.77 -1.23
CA GLN A 64 16.05 12.20 -0.98
C GLN A 64 14.72 12.94 -1.10
N TYR A 65 13.70 12.31 -1.65
CA TYR A 65 12.40 12.94 -1.77
C TYR A 65 11.62 12.80 -0.46
N HIS A 66 11.11 13.92 0.03
CA HIS A 66 10.27 13.96 1.23
C HIS A 66 8.82 14.05 0.81
N GLU A 67 8.11 12.94 0.92
CA GLU A 67 6.70 12.87 0.55
C GLU A 67 5.86 13.80 1.40
N ARG A 68 5.02 14.60 0.73
CA ARG A 68 4.10 15.50 1.40
C ARG A 68 2.99 14.69 2.05
N LYS A 69 2.79 14.89 3.35
CA LYS A 69 1.80 14.15 4.15
C LYS A 69 0.57 14.98 4.52
N LYS A 70 0.21 15.91 3.66
CA LYS A 70 -1.00 16.73 3.83
C LYS A 70 -1.51 17.18 2.48
N TYR A 71 -2.78 17.54 2.44
CA TYR A 71 -3.37 18.16 1.26
C TYR A 71 -3.12 19.66 1.29
N LEU A 72 -2.89 20.23 0.12
CA LEU A 72 -2.82 21.68 -0.05
C LEU A 72 -4.23 22.26 -0.09
N GLU A 73 -4.35 23.54 0.25
CA GLU A 73 -5.63 24.23 0.19
C GLU A 73 -6.19 24.14 -1.24
N GLY A 74 -7.48 23.81 -1.34
CA GLY A 74 -8.16 23.67 -2.62
C GLY A 74 -8.00 22.34 -3.33
N GLU A 75 -7.12 21.46 -2.86
CA GLU A 75 -7.01 20.12 -3.43
C GLU A 75 -8.23 19.28 -3.07
N LYS A 76 -8.85 18.70 -4.09
CA LYS A 76 -10.03 17.86 -3.94
C LYS A 76 -9.78 16.49 -4.56
N PRO A 77 -9.31 15.51 -3.78
CA PRO A 77 -9.10 14.16 -4.31
C PRO A 77 -10.42 13.47 -4.59
N THR A 78 -10.37 12.44 -5.42
CA THR A 78 -11.49 11.51 -5.54
C THR A 78 -11.58 10.71 -4.24
N GLY A 79 -12.78 10.61 -3.67
CA GLY A 79 -12.97 9.94 -2.39
C GLY A 79 -12.76 10.88 -1.21
N ARG A 80 -12.63 10.29 -0.03
CA ARG A 80 -12.53 11.04 1.22
C ARG A 80 -11.09 11.10 1.73
N LYS A 81 -10.69 12.26 2.20
CA LYS A 81 -9.37 12.46 2.79
C LYS A 81 -9.29 11.72 4.12
N VAL A 82 -8.23 10.94 4.31
CA VAL A 82 -8.02 10.15 5.53
C VAL A 82 -6.58 10.21 5.99
N GLU A 83 -6.41 10.06 7.29
CA GLU A 83 -5.11 9.83 7.92
C GLU A 83 -5.16 8.44 8.54
N VAL A 84 -4.25 7.58 8.10
CA VAL A 84 -4.17 6.18 8.55
C VAL A 84 -2.95 6.04 9.44
N THR A 85 -3.16 5.60 10.67
CA THR A 85 -2.08 5.28 11.60
C THR A 85 -1.98 3.77 11.72
N PHE A 86 -0.79 3.23 11.41
CA PHE A 86 -0.52 1.81 11.56
C PHE A 86 -0.10 1.49 12.99
N LYS A 87 -0.20 0.23 13.36
CA LYS A 87 0.17 -0.22 14.72
C LYS A 87 1.64 0.00 15.04
N ASP A 88 2.51 0.05 14.01
CA ASP A 88 3.93 0.36 14.19
C ASP A 88 4.21 1.85 14.31
N GLY A 89 3.19 2.70 14.25
CA GLY A 89 3.30 4.14 14.40
C GLY A 89 3.41 4.93 13.11
N GLU A 90 3.59 4.27 11.97
CA GLU A 90 3.65 4.99 10.69
C GLU A 90 2.30 5.62 10.37
N ILE A 91 2.34 6.84 9.83
CA ILE A 91 1.15 7.58 9.43
C ILE A 91 1.20 7.83 7.94
N LEU A 92 0.12 7.48 7.24
CA LEU A 92 -0.06 7.78 5.83
C LEU A 92 -1.28 8.67 5.66
N VAL A 93 -1.15 9.69 4.82
CA VAL A 93 -2.24 10.60 4.48
C VAL A 93 -2.58 10.45 3.01
N GLY A 94 -3.84 10.32 2.72
CA GLY A 94 -4.31 10.17 1.36
C GLY A 94 -5.82 10.21 1.28
N SER A 95 -6.37 9.63 0.22
CA SER A 95 -7.81 9.52 0.05
C SER A 95 -8.21 8.06 -0.12
N THR A 96 -9.42 7.73 0.28
CA THR A 96 -9.99 6.41 0.09
C THR A 96 -11.39 6.52 -0.49
N LEU A 97 -11.73 5.56 -1.35
CA LEU A 97 -13.09 5.46 -1.89
C LEU A 97 -14.03 4.76 -0.94
N GLY A 98 -13.50 4.02 0.02
CA GLY A 98 -14.29 3.36 1.04
C GLY A 98 -13.42 2.66 2.07
N TYR A 99 -13.76 2.82 3.33
CA TYR A 99 -13.11 2.13 4.42
C TYR A 99 -14.14 1.35 5.20
N ASP A 100 -13.91 0.05 5.32
CA ASP A 100 -14.74 -0.85 6.11
C ASP A 100 -13.81 -1.74 6.94
N PRO A 101 -13.81 -1.57 8.28
CA PRO A 101 -12.90 -2.35 9.14
C PRO A 101 -13.18 -3.86 9.14
N SER A 102 -14.34 -4.28 8.65
CA SER A 102 -14.67 -5.71 8.55
C SER A 102 -14.02 -6.39 7.32
N ARG A 103 -13.51 -5.61 6.38
CA ARG A 103 -12.84 -6.14 5.19
C ARG A 103 -11.35 -6.39 5.47
N PRO A 104 -10.69 -7.25 4.67
CA PRO A 104 -9.26 -7.54 4.84
C PRO A 104 -8.37 -6.32 4.76
N GLY A 105 -8.76 -5.30 3.98
CA GLY A 105 -8.02 -4.06 3.84
C GLY A 105 -8.75 -3.06 2.97
N PHE A 106 -8.08 -1.94 2.69
CA PHE A 106 -8.65 -0.88 1.88
C PHE A 106 -7.55 -0.14 1.13
N PHE A 107 -7.91 0.45 -0.02
CA PHE A 107 -6.96 1.23 -0.80
C PHE A 107 -6.86 2.66 -0.29
N LEU A 108 -5.63 3.16 -0.25
CA LEU A 108 -5.30 4.54 0.08
C LEU A 108 -4.52 5.13 -1.10
N PHE A 109 -4.94 6.29 -1.58
CA PHE A 109 -4.23 7.03 -2.62
C PHE A 109 -3.46 8.17 -1.95
N PRO A 110 -2.11 8.19 -2.06
CA PRO A 110 -1.30 9.20 -1.37
C PRO A 110 -1.71 10.62 -1.69
N ALA A 111 -1.59 11.51 -0.68
CA ALA A 111 -1.89 12.94 -0.85
C ALA A 111 -0.92 13.62 -1.82
N ASP A 112 0.34 13.17 -1.84
CA ASP A 112 1.38 13.73 -2.69
C ASP A 112 1.34 13.07 -4.06
N PRO A 113 1.00 13.80 -5.15
CA PRO A 113 0.95 13.22 -6.49
C PRO A 113 2.32 12.78 -7.02
N LYS A 114 3.42 13.24 -6.40
CA LYS A 114 4.78 12.84 -6.75
C LYS A 114 5.28 11.68 -5.91
N SER A 115 4.45 11.10 -5.05
CA SER A 115 4.81 9.93 -4.28
C SER A 115 5.24 8.79 -5.20
N ASN A 116 6.24 8.01 -4.77
CA ASN A 116 6.60 6.78 -5.45
C ASN A 116 5.47 5.74 -5.35
N ASN A 117 4.60 5.88 -4.37
CA ASN A 117 3.45 5.00 -4.20
C ASN A 117 2.30 5.49 -5.08
N ILE A 118 1.86 4.63 -6.02
CA ILE A 118 0.68 4.90 -6.83
C ILE A 118 -0.57 4.77 -5.96
N ARG A 119 -0.59 3.70 -5.17
CA ARG A 119 -1.64 3.43 -4.19
C ARG A 119 -1.10 2.45 -3.16
N VAL A 120 -1.76 2.37 -2.03
CA VAL A 120 -1.38 1.48 -0.92
C VAL A 120 -2.60 0.67 -0.53
N PHE A 121 -2.45 -0.65 -0.43
CA PHE A 121 -3.48 -1.49 0.17
C PHE A 121 -3.11 -1.69 1.63
N ALA A 122 -3.81 -1.00 2.53
CA ALA A 122 -3.58 -1.12 3.96
C ALA A 122 -4.33 -2.33 4.49
N VAL A 123 -3.63 -3.23 5.18
CA VAL A 123 -4.22 -4.45 5.72
C VAL A 123 -4.85 -4.14 7.06
N SER A 124 -6.16 -4.35 7.19
CA SER A 124 -6.95 -3.87 8.33
C SER A 124 -6.41 -4.26 9.71
N PRO A 125 -5.99 -5.51 9.97
CA PRO A 125 -5.43 -5.85 11.29
C PRO A 125 -4.16 -5.09 11.66
N SER A 126 -3.44 -4.52 10.70
CA SER A 126 -2.24 -3.72 10.95
C SER A 126 -2.52 -2.24 11.16
N VAL A 127 -3.76 -1.82 10.97
CA VAL A 127 -4.17 -0.43 11.13
C VAL A 127 -4.65 -0.20 12.55
N LYS A 128 -4.08 0.82 13.20
CA LYS A 128 -4.48 1.23 14.54
C LYS A 128 -5.66 2.17 14.51
N ASN A 129 -5.67 3.13 13.59
CA ASN A 129 -6.68 4.16 13.53
C ASN A 129 -6.82 4.73 12.12
N VAL A 130 -8.05 5.05 11.74
CA VAL A 130 -8.36 5.79 10.51
C VAL A 130 -9.16 7.02 10.90
N ARG A 131 -8.65 8.18 10.54
CA ARG A 131 -9.30 9.46 10.85
C ARG A 131 -9.63 10.19 9.55
N TYR A 132 -10.89 10.55 9.38
CA TYR A 132 -11.30 11.40 8.26
C TYR A 132 -10.87 12.84 8.54
N VAL A 133 -10.26 13.47 7.57
CA VAL A 133 -9.71 14.82 7.71
C VAL A 133 -10.29 15.81 6.70
#